data_bcf5ac2f110ec8e85b6f18f355a50343
#
_entry.id   bcf5ac2f110ec8e85b6f18f355a50343
#
_cell.length_a   1.000
_cell.length_b   1.000
_cell.length_c   1.000
_cell.angle_alpha   90.00
_cell.angle_beta   90.00
_cell.angle_gamma   90.00
#
_symmetry.space_group_name_H-M   'P 1'
#
loop_
_entity.id
_entity.type
_entity.pdbx_description
1 polymer ?
#
loop_
_entity_poly.entity_id
_entity_poly.type
_entity_poly.pdbx_seq_one_letter_code
_entity_poly.pdbx_strand_id
1 'polypeptide(L)'
;MKSAVKHMSKSSLVSGFYKLSPKERLRLVKEFASLTDEECALLMNTGSLPLDLADRMIENVVGAIPIPLGIAVNFLINNRDYLIPMAIDEPSV
;
A
#
# COMPACT_ATOMS: atom_id res chain seq x y z
N MET A 1 1.12 -22.23 -6.80
CA MET A 1 0.72 -20.84 -6.56
C MET A 1 1.43 -20.21 -5.38
N LYS A 2 1.40 -20.88 -4.24
CA LYS A 2 2.03 -20.33 -3.06
C LYS A 2 3.54 -20.14 -3.23
N SER A 3 4.22 -21.12 -3.80
CA SER A 3 5.67 -21.00 -3.97
C SER A 3 6.02 -19.93 -4.98
N ALA A 4 5.23 -19.79 -6.06
CA ALA A 4 5.47 -18.74 -7.05
C ALA A 4 5.28 -17.35 -6.43
N VAL A 5 4.22 -17.17 -5.65
CA VAL A 5 3.99 -15.91 -4.94
C VAL A 5 5.13 -15.64 -3.96
N LYS A 6 5.56 -16.67 -3.24
CA LYS A 6 6.64 -16.52 -2.28
C LYS A 6 7.95 -16.10 -2.94
N HIS A 7 8.26 -16.68 -4.11
CA HIS A 7 9.47 -16.29 -4.84
C HIS A 7 9.39 -14.85 -5.34
N MET A 8 8.19 -14.39 -5.72
CA MET A 8 8.01 -13.04 -6.22
C MET A 8 7.94 -12.00 -5.12
N SER A 9 7.71 -12.42 -3.85
CA SER A 9 7.43 -11.49 -2.76
C SER A 9 8.59 -10.56 -2.45
N LYS A 10 9.83 -10.94 -2.81
CA LYS A 10 11.01 -10.11 -2.57
C LYS A 10 11.48 -9.37 -3.80
N SER A 11 10.69 -9.40 -4.87
CA SER A 11 11.00 -8.71 -6.11
C SER A 11 9.89 -7.73 -6.44
N SER A 12 10.25 -6.55 -6.93
CA SER A 12 9.29 -5.58 -7.44
C SER A 12 8.75 -5.96 -8.81
N LEU A 13 9.31 -6.96 -9.46
CA LEU A 13 8.93 -7.38 -10.82
C LEU A 13 7.72 -8.29 -10.75
N VAL A 14 6.55 -7.70 -10.62
CA VAL A 14 5.29 -8.42 -10.46
C VAL A 14 4.42 -8.18 -11.68
N SER A 15 4.34 -9.19 -12.55
CA SER A 15 3.50 -9.12 -13.73
C SER A 15 2.03 -9.23 -13.33
N GLY A 16 1.20 -8.35 -13.90
CA GLY A 16 -0.23 -8.42 -13.68
C GLY A 16 -0.69 -7.94 -12.30
N PHE A 17 0.14 -7.16 -11.61
CA PHE A 17 -0.21 -6.66 -10.27
C PHE A 17 -1.56 -5.92 -10.29
N TYR A 18 -1.83 -5.15 -11.34
CA TYR A 18 -3.06 -4.36 -11.44
C TYR A 18 -4.31 -5.23 -11.56
N LYS A 19 -4.16 -6.49 -11.97
CA LYS A 19 -5.28 -7.42 -12.09
C LYS A 19 -5.67 -8.08 -10.77
N LEU A 20 -4.82 -7.97 -9.77
CA LEU A 20 -5.08 -8.56 -8.47
C LEU A 20 -6.09 -7.71 -7.70
N SER A 21 -6.77 -8.34 -6.76
CA SER A 21 -7.64 -7.60 -5.84
C SER A 21 -6.78 -6.77 -4.88
N PRO A 22 -7.34 -5.72 -4.24
CA PRO A 22 -6.58 -4.97 -3.23
C PRO A 22 -6.03 -5.86 -2.12
N LYS A 23 -6.79 -6.86 -1.71
CA LYS A 23 -6.35 -7.78 -0.65
C LYS A 23 -5.14 -8.60 -1.10
N GLU A 24 -5.15 -9.05 -2.34
CA GLU A 24 -4.03 -9.82 -2.88
C GLU A 24 -2.80 -8.94 -3.08
N ARG A 25 -3.01 -7.72 -3.55
CA ARG A 25 -1.91 -6.77 -3.70
C ARG A 25 -1.26 -6.50 -2.34
N LEU A 26 -2.08 -6.29 -1.31
CA LEU A 26 -1.55 -6.04 0.02
C LEU A 26 -0.75 -7.22 0.54
N ARG A 27 -1.19 -8.45 0.23
CA ARG A 27 -0.44 -9.63 0.66
C ARG A 27 0.97 -9.65 0.06
N LEU A 28 1.09 -9.31 -1.22
CA LEU A 28 2.41 -9.25 -1.85
C LEU A 28 3.26 -8.14 -1.26
N VAL A 29 2.66 -6.97 -1.02
CA VAL A 29 3.36 -5.86 -0.38
C VAL A 29 3.79 -6.23 1.04
N LYS A 30 2.93 -6.94 1.77
CA LYS A 30 3.25 -7.40 3.13
C LYS A 30 4.53 -8.22 3.13
N GLU A 31 4.65 -9.15 2.20
CA GLU A 31 5.85 -9.99 2.12
C GLU A 31 7.08 -9.21 1.67
N PHE A 32 6.91 -8.34 0.68
CA PHE A 32 8.03 -7.54 0.20
C PHE A 32 8.57 -6.60 1.27
N ALA A 33 7.69 -5.91 1.98
CA ALA A 33 8.05 -4.88 2.94
C ALA A 33 8.08 -5.39 4.39
N SER A 34 7.79 -6.66 4.61
CA SER A 34 7.77 -7.27 5.95
C SER A 34 6.80 -6.56 6.89
N LEU A 35 5.60 -6.28 6.39
CA LEU A 35 4.58 -5.63 7.21
C LEU A 35 4.00 -6.61 8.23
N THR A 36 3.57 -6.07 9.36
CA THR A 36 2.85 -6.86 10.36
C THR A 36 1.39 -7.01 9.97
N ASP A 37 0.70 -7.97 10.62
CA ASP A 37 -0.74 -8.13 10.41
C ASP A 37 -1.50 -6.89 10.84
N GLU A 38 -1.07 -6.24 11.92
CA GLU A 38 -1.70 -5.00 12.38
C GLU A 38 -1.54 -3.87 11.37
N GLU A 39 -0.36 -3.75 10.77
CA GLU A 39 -0.14 -2.74 9.74
C GLU A 39 -1.01 -2.97 8.52
N CYS A 40 -1.16 -4.23 8.12
CA CYS A 40 -2.04 -4.57 7.00
C CYS A 40 -3.50 -4.26 7.31
N ALA A 41 -3.94 -4.52 8.55
CA ALA A 41 -5.30 -4.20 8.96
C ALA A 41 -5.56 -2.69 8.91
N LEU A 42 -4.57 -1.89 9.30
CA LEU A 42 -4.68 -0.43 9.21
C LEU A 42 -4.84 0.03 7.77
N LEU A 43 -4.04 -0.53 6.86
CA LEU A 43 -4.12 -0.15 5.45
C LEU A 43 -5.46 -0.52 4.82
N MET A 44 -6.05 -1.64 5.25
CA MET A 44 -7.35 -2.06 4.72
C MET A 44 -8.51 -1.32 5.36
N ASN A 45 -8.29 -0.66 6.48
CA ASN A 45 -9.31 0.13 7.15
C ASN A 45 -9.22 1.58 6.70
N THR A 46 -9.98 1.92 5.67
CA THR A 46 -9.88 3.22 5.03
C THR A 46 -10.43 4.37 5.87
N GLY A 47 -10.87 4.11 7.10
CA GLY A 47 -11.31 5.15 8.03
C GLY A 47 -10.56 5.08 9.35
N SER A 48 -9.25 4.75 9.32
CA SER A 48 -8.50 4.41 10.53
C SER A 48 -7.88 5.61 11.27
N LEU A 49 -7.94 6.82 10.74
CA LEU A 49 -7.34 7.98 11.41
C LEU A 49 -8.26 8.49 12.52
N PRO A 50 -7.88 8.37 13.82
CA PRO A 50 -8.72 8.87 14.90
C PRO A 50 -8.85 10.39 14.85
N LEU A 51 -10.03 10.89 15.21
CA LEU A 51 -10.31 12.31 15.13
C LEU A 51 -9.42 13.13 16.06
N ASP A 52 -9.15 12.65 17.26
CA ASP A 52 -8.29 13.37 18.19
C ASP A 52 -6.84 13.45 17.72
N LEU A 53 -6.38 12.44 16.99
CA LEU A 53 -5.06 12.50 16.38
C LEU A 53 -5.05 13.50 15.22
N ALA A 54 -6.06 13.44 14.36
CA ALA A 54 -6.18 14.37 13.25
C ALA A 54 -6.22 15.81 13.72
N ASP A 55 -6.90 16.05 14.86
CA ASP A 55 -7.05 17.39 15.44
C ASP A 55 -5.71 18.01 15.84
N ARG A 56 -4.71 17.20 16.06
CA ARG A 56 -3.36 17.67 16.41
C ARG A 56 -2.45 17.80 15.20
N MET A 57 -2.92 17.39 14.03
CA MET A 57 -2.08 17.41 12.82
C MET A 57 -2.19 18.72 12.05
N ILE A 58 -3.39 19.28 12.00
CA ILE A 58 -3.63 20.57 11.36
C ILE A 58 -4.66 21.35 12.18
N GLU A 59 -4.81 22.64 11.87
CA GLU A 59 -5.75 23.50 12.59
C GLU A 59 -7.20 23.26 12.17
N ASN A 60 -8.11 23.43 13.12
CA ASN A 60 -9.55 23.48 12.85
C ASN A 60 -10.12 22.23 12.19
N VAL A 61 -9.66 21.08 12.62
CA VAL A 61 -10.06 19.79 12.05
C VAL A 61 -11.55 19.54 12.27
N VAL A 62 -12.26 19.17 11.21
CA VAL A 62 -13.67 18.77 11.29
C VAL A 62 -13.86 17.29 10.90
N GLY A 63 -12.82 16.63 10.43
CA GLY A 63 -12.90 15.25 10.03
C GLY A 63 -11.64 14.80 9.32
N ALA A 64 -11.73 13.71 8.59
CA ALA A 64 -10.62 13.19 7.81
C ALA A 64 -11.13 12.72 6.46
N ILE A 65 -10.27 12.81 5.46
CA ILE A 65 -10.57 12.32 4.11
C ILE A 65 -9.59 11.20 3.80
N PRO A 66 -10.06 9.98 3.51
CA PRO A 66 -9.16 8.91 3.09
C PRO A 66 -8.63 9.16 1.69
N ILE A 67 -7.34 8.96 1.51
CA ILE A 67 -6.69 9.12 0.22
C ILE A 67 -6.20 7.74 -0.22
N PRO A 68 -6.58 7.28 -1.45
CA PRO A 68 -6.13 5.97 -1.91
C PRO A 68 -4.62 5.86 -1.92
N LEU A 69 -4.12 4.71 -1.47
CA LEU A 69 -2.70 4.40 -1.48
C LEU A 69 -2.47 3.25 -2.46
N GLY A 70 -1.73 3.53 -3.50
CA GLY A 70 -1.32 2.52 -4.47
C GLY A 70 0.16 2.24 -4.40
N ILE A 71 0.57 1.21 -5.09
CA ILE A 71 1.97 0.80 -5.13
C ILE A 71 2.39 0.66 -6.59
N ALA A 72 3.43 1.36 -6.97
CA ALA A 72 4.06 1.16 -8.27
C ALA A 72 5.07 0.04 -8.16
N VAL A 73 4.99 -0.89 -9.09
CA VAL A 73 5.86 -2.08 -9.13
C VAL A 73 6.77 -2.01 -10.34
N ASN A 74 7.64 -3.00 -10.45
CA ASN A 74 8.54 -3.15 -11.60
C ASN A 74 9.60 -2.04 -11.66
N PHE A 75 10.06 -1.58 -10.50
CA PHE A 75 11.14 -0.60 -10.42
C PHE A 75 12.44 -1.28 -10.01
N LEU A 76 13.40 -1.23 -10.91
CA LEU A 76 14.76 -1.73 -10.65
C LEU A 76 15.71 -0.55 -10.86
N ILE A 77 16.28 -0.05 -9.76
CA ILE A 77 17.14 1.12 -9.77
C ILE A 77 18.48 0.71 -9.17
N ASN A 78 19.56 0.87 -9.93
CA ASN A 78 20.90 0.49 -9.50
C ASN A 78 20.95 -0.96 -8.99
N ASN A 79 20.28 -1.87 -9.72
CA ASN A 79 20.21 -3.30 -9.39
C ASN A 79 19.50 -3.60 -8.07
N ARG A 80 18.64 -2.70 -7.60
CA ARG A 80 17.85 -2.89 -6.39
C ARG A 80 16.38 -2.76 -6.72
N ASP A 81 15.59 -3.66 -6.14
CA ASP A 81 14.14 -3.65 -6.32
C ASP A 81 13.49 -2.64 -5.38
N TYR A 82 12.54 -1.88 -5.91
CA TYR A 82 11.78 -0.91 -5.12
C TYR A 82 10.30 -1.06 -5.38
N LEU A 83 9.50 -0.91 -4.34
CA LEU A 83 8.07 -0.63 -4.45
C LEU A 83 7.88 0.83 -4.09
N ILE A 84 7.18 1.57 -4.95
CA ILE A 84 7.02 3.00 -4.76
C ILE A 84 5.58 3.28 -4.32
N PRO A 85 5.37 3.70 -3.06
CA PRO A 85 4.02 4.08 -2.63
C PRO A 85 3.58 5.36 -3.31
N MET A 86 2.31 5.39 -3.70
CA MET A 86 1.73 6.55 -4.36
C MET A 86 0.36 6.84 -3.76
N ALA A 87 0.12 8.12 -3.49
CA ALA A 87 -1.18 8.57 -3.02
C ALA A 87 -1.67 9.68 -3.93
N ILE A 88 -2.95 9.64 -4.25
CA ILE A 88 -3.54 10.64 -5.11
C ILE A 88 -4.95 10.98 -4.62
N ASP A 89 -5.31 12.25 -4.66
CA ASP A 89 -6.56 12.76 -4.12
C ASP A 89 -7.59 13.11 -5.19
N GLU A 90 -7.35 12.72 -6.43
CA GLU A 90 -8.32 12.95 -7.49
C GLU A 90 -8.45 11.71 -8.36
N PRO A 91 -9.59 11.53 -9.04
CA PRO A 91 -9.82 10.34 -9.83
C PRO A 91 -8.77 10.18 -10.92
N SER A 92 -8.25 8.99 -11.04
CA SER A 92 -7.37 8.64 -12.15
C SER A 92 -8.20 8.43 -13.40
N VAL A 93 -7.73 8.93 -14.51
CA VAL A 93 -8.39 8.73 -15.78
C VAL A 93 -7.64 7.78 -16.66
#